data_71419b1a8f1889b2fd9b180e6a0493f7
#
_entry.id   71419b1a8f1889b2fd9b180e6a0493f7
#
_cell.length_a   1.000
_cell.length_b   1.000
_cell.length_c   1.000
_cell.angle_alpha   90.00
_cell.angle_beta   90.00
_cell.angle_gamma   90.00
#
_symmetry.space_group_name_H-M   'P 1'
#
loop_
_entity.id
_entity.type
_entity.pdbx_description
1 polymer ?
#
loop_
_entity_poly.entity_id
_entity_poly.type
_entity_poly.pdbx_seq_one_letter_code
_entity_poly.pdbx_strand_id
1 'polypeptide(L)'
;MPAISPLHAAFGDALRELRSERAMSQEAVALEAGLNRGYYSGIERGVRNVALANIVKIAGALDVPASEILVRAEAILAAARRPRRGSGDARRRRA
;
A
#
# COMPACT_ATOMS: atom_id res chain seq x y z
N MET A 1 -15.75 7.51 1.01
CA MET A 1 -15.63 7.25 -0.42
C MET A 1 -14.90 5.94 -0.66
N PRO A 2 -15.42 5.08 -1.49
CA PRO A 2 -14.77 3.79 -1.72
C PRO A 2 -13.47 3.96 -2.51
N ALA A 3 -12.56 3.02 -2.33
CA ALA A 3 -11.30 2.99 -3.07
C ALA A 3 -11.57 2.80 -4.56
N ILE A 4 -10.65 3.27 -5.40
CA ILE A 4 -10.75 3.14 -6.86
C ILE A 4 -10.83 1.66 -7.25
N SER A 5 -10.02 0.83 -6.60
CA SER A 5 -9.99 -0.61 -6.88
C SER A 5 -9.38 -1.32 -5.68
N PRO A 6 -9.51 -2.67 -5.61
CA PRO A 6 -8.83 -3.43 -4.56
C PRO A 6 -7.32 -3.21 -4.54
N LEU A 7 -6.71 -3.01 -5.71
CA LEU A 7 -5.28 -2.73 -5.76
C LEU A 7 -4.96 -1.38 -5.11
N HIS A 8 -5.77 -0.36 -5.38
CA HIS A 8 -5.56 0.96 -4.76
C HIS A 8 -5.71 0.88 -3.26
N ALA A 9 -6.69 0.12 -2.78
CA ALA A 9 -6.88 -0.07 -1.35
C ALA A 9 -5.68 -0.78 -0.73
N ALA A 10 -5.18 -1.83 -1.39
CA ALA A 10 -4.02 -2.59 -0.92
C ALA A 10 -2.76 -1.73 -0.91
N PHE A 11 -2.59 -0.89 -1.93
CA PHE A 11 -1.45 0.01 -2.00
C PHE A 11 -1.48 0.99 -0.83
N GLY A 12 -2.65 1.55 -0.54
CA GLY A 12 -2.80 2.45 0.59
C GLY A 12 -2.50 1.77 1.92
N ASP A 13 -2.96 0.52 2.07
CA ASP A 13 -2.68 -0.26 3.27
C ASP A 13 -1.18 -0.53 3.42
N ALA A 14 -0.51 -0.83 2.30
CA ALA A 14 0.94 -1.04 2.33
C ALA A 14 1.67 0.21 2.81
N LEU A 15 1.24 1.38 2.35
CA LEU A 15 1.83 2.63 2.80
C LEU A 15 1.63 2.85 4.29
N ARG A 16 0.43 2.55 4.79
CA ARG A 16 0.15 2.69 6.22
C ARG A 16 1.03 1.77 7.06
N GLU A 17 1.21 0.53 6.61
CA GLU A 17 2.07 -0.41 7.31
C GLU A 17 3.51 0.09 7.37
N LEU A 18 4.03 0.52 6.22
CA LEU A 18 5.41 1.01 6.17
C LEU A 18 5.59 2.27 7.01
N ARG A 19 4.60 3.15 6.95
CA ARG A 19 4.63 4.38 7.73
C ARG A 19 4.63 4.06 9.23
N SER A 20 3.79 3.12 9.64
CA SER A 20 3.71 2.67 11.03
C SER A 20 5.02 2.09 11.50
N GLU A 21 5.66 1.27 10.67
CA GLU A 21 6.95 0.66 11.00
C GLU A 21 8.02 1.71 11.22
N ARG A 22 7.87 2.87 10.59
CA ARG A 22 8.83 3.97 10.74
C ARG A 22 8.36 5.07 11.69
N ALA A 23 7.23 4.85 12.34
CA ALA A 23 6.67 5.81 13.30
C ALA A 23 6.50 7.20 12.68
N MET A 24 6.08 7.26 11.41
CA MET A 24 5.89 8.52 10.71
C MET A 24 4.42 8.83 10.55
N SER A 25 4.08 10.12 10.66
CA SER A 25 2.71 10.58 10.38
C SER A 25 2.52 10.73 8.88
N GLN A 26 1.25 10.80 8.44
CA GLN A 26 0.96 11.10 7.04
C GLN A 26 1.59 12.44 6.63
N GLU A 27 1.52 13.40 7.52
CA GLU A 27 2.07 14.73 7.28
C GLU A 27 3.57 14.67 7.04
N ALA A 28 4.28 13.89 7.86
CA ALA A 28 5.73 13.75 7.73
C ALA A 28 6.12 13.11 6.40
N VAL A 29 5.40 12.06 6.00
CA VAL A 29 5.71 11.40 4.72
C VAL A 29 5.42 12.33 3.56
N ALA A 30 4.28 13.02 3.59
CA ALA A 30 3.92 13.96 2.52
C ALA A 30 4.96 15.07 2.40
N LEU A 31 5.39 15.62 3.53
CA LEU A 31 6.38 16.68 3.54
C LEU A 31 7.70 16.21 2.94
N GLU A 32 8.18 15.05 3.39
CA GLU A 32 9.45 14.51 2.90
C GLU A 32 9.37 14.15 1.41
N ALA A 33 8.23 13.67 0.97
CA ALA A 33 8.04 13.30 -0.43
C ALA A 33 7.77 14.53 -1.32
N GLY A 34 7.53 15.69 -0.72
CA GLY A 34 7.22 16.89 -1.49
C GLY A 34 5.82 16.83 -2.09
N LEU A 35 4.88 16.18 -1.40
CA LEU A 35 3.52 16.03 -1.88
C LEU A 35 2.54 16.77 -0.98
N ASN A 36 1.43 17.19 -1.57
CA ASN A 36 0.32 17.76 -0.82
C ASN A 36 -0.23 16.70 0.13
N ARG A 37 -0.48 17.07 1.38
CA ARG A 37 -0.93 16.12 2.39
C ARG A 37 -2.27 15.49 2.04
N GLY A 38 -3.20 16.28 1.51
CA GLY A 38 -4.51 15.76 1.12
C GLY A 38 -4.41 14.73 0.00
N TYR A 39 -3.54 15.00 -0.96
CA TYR A 39 -3.28 14.05 -2.03
C TYR A 39 -2.69 12.75 -1.48
N TYR A 40 -1.67 12.87 -0.63
CA TYR A 40 -1.05 11.68 -0.02
C TYR A 40 -2.08 10.90 0.81
N SER A 41 -2.87 11.60 1.61
CA SER A 41 -3.92 10.97 2.40
C SER A 41 -4.90 10.21 1.51
N GLY A 42 -5.26 10.80 0.36
CA GLY A 42 -6.14 10.14 -0.60
C GLY A 42 -5.53 8.87 -1.18
N ILE A 43 -4.20 8.86 -1.36
CA ILE A 43 -3.51 7.64 -1.81
C ILE A 43 -3.64 6.55 -0.75
N GLU A 44 -3.46 6.88 0.51
CA GLU A 44 -3.60 5.88 1.59
C GLU A 44 -5.02 5.34 1.69
N ARG A 45 -6.01 6.16 1.39
CA ARG A 45 -7.41 5.71 1.40
C ARG A 45 -7.79 4.97 0.12
N GLY A 46 -6.89 4.92 -0.86
CA GLY A 46 -7.15 4.24 -2.13
C GLY A 46 -8.05 5.03 -3.06
N VAL A 47 -8.30 6.31 -2.79
CA VAL A 47 -9.21 7.13 -3.60
C VAL A 47 -8.49 8.04 -4.58
N ARG A 48 -7.17 7.99 -4.60
CA ARG A 48 -6.36 8.74 -5.57
C ARG A 48 -5.45 7.78 -6.32
N ASN A 49 -5.38 7.97 -7.62
CA ASN A 49 -4.40 7.25 -8.42
C ASN A 49 -3.03 7.91 -8.19
N VAL A 50 -1.98 7.09 -8.13
CA VAL A 50 -0.66 7.62 -7.82
C VAL A 50 0.24 7.48 -9.04
N ALA A 51 0.84 8.60 -9.46
CA ALA A 51 1.77 8.58 -10.59
C ALA A 51 3.06 7.87 -10.20
N LEU A 52 3.70 7.26 -11.18
CA LEU A 52 4.93 6.50 -10.96
C LEU A 52 5.99 7.33 -10.23
N ALA A 53 6.19 8.57 -10.66
CA ALA A 53 7.18 9.44 -10.04
C ALA A 53 6.87 9.67 -8.56
N ASN A 54 5.59 9.74 -8.21
CA ASN A 54 5.20 9.97 -6.83
C ASN A 54 5.39 8.72 -5.98
N ILE A 55 5.25 7.54 -6.59
CA ILE A 55 5.58 6.28 -5.88
C ILE A 55 7.03 6.31 -5.43
N VAL A 56 7.93 6.72 -6.34
CA VAL A 56 9.36 6.79 -6.02
C VAL A 56 9.62 7.83 -4.93
N LYS A 57 8.94 8.98 -4.98
CA LYS A 57 9.10 10.01 -3.95
C LYS A 57 8.64 9.51 -2.58
N ILE A 58 7.52 8.81 -2.55
CA ILE A 58 6.99 8.25 -1.29
C ILE A 58 7.95 7.20 -0.75
N ALA A 59 8.45 6.33 -1.63
CA ALA A 59 9.41 5.30 -1.21
C ALA A 59 10.65 5.93 -0.59
N GLY A 60 11.14 7.02 -1.18
CA GLY A 60 12.27 7.75 -0.63
C GLY A 60 11.98 8.29 0.76
N ALA A 61 10.79 8.84 0.96
CA ALA A 61 10.39 9.35 2.27
C ALA A 61 10.31 8.24 3.31
N LEU A 62 9.92 7.04 2.88
CA LEU A 62 9.81 5.87 3.77
C LEU A 62 11.13 5.10 3.88
N ASP A 63 12.14 5.52 3.13
CA ASP A 63 13.45 4.88 3.12
C ASP A 63 13.36 3.40 2.74
N VAL A 64 12.60 3.11 1.70
CA VAL A 64 12.47 1.76 1.13
C VAL A 64 12.55 1.86 -0.39
N PRO A 65 12.94 0.79 -1.08
CA PRO A 65 12.82 0.79 -2.54
C PRO A 65 11.34 0.80 -2.93
N ALA A 66 11.03 1.45 -4.05
CA ALA A 66 9.66 1.53 -4.53
C ALA A 66 9.06 0.13 -4.70
N SER A 67 9.90 -0.83 -5.10
CA SER A 67 9.45 -2.22 -5.28
C SER A 67 8.88 -2.81 -3.99
N GLU A 68 9.40 -2.41 -2.83
CA GLU A 68 8.90 -2.95 -1.58
C GLU A 68 7.44 -2.55 -1.33
N ILE A 69 7.07 -1.33 -1.70
CA ILE A 69 5.68 -0.90 -1.56
C ILE A 69 4.77 -1.81 -2.39
N LEU A 70 5.19 -2.08 -3.62
CA LEU A 70 4.38 -2.91 -4.53
C LEU A 70 4.35 -4.36 -4.10
N VAL A 71 5.48 -4.90 -3.65
CA VAL A 71 5.52 -6.27 -3.14
C VAL A 71 4.54 -6.42 -1.97
N ARG A 72 4.57 -5.47 -1.05
CA ARG A 72 3.68 -5.51 0.09
C ARG A 72 2.21 -5.36 -0.32
N ALA A 73 1.94 -4.44 -1.26
CA ALA A 73 0.59 -4.25 -1.77
C ALA A 73 0.08 -5.51 -2.45
N GLU A 74 0.94 -6.18 -3.23
CA GLU A 74 0.55 -7.41 -3.89
C GLU A 74 0.24 -8.52 -2.89
N ALA A 75 1.01 -8.59 -1.80
CA ALA A 75 0.76 -9.59 -0.76
C ALA A 75 -0.58 -9.33 -0.06
N ILE A 76 -0.87 -8.06 0.24
CA ILE A 76 -2.14 -7.68 0.85
C ILE A 76 -3.30 -8.03 -0.07
N LEU A 77 -3.15 -7.69 -1.35
CA LEU A 77 -4.17 -7.97 -2.34
C LEU A 77 -4.43 -9.47 -2.48
N ALA A 78 -3.36 -10.26 -2.52
CA ALA A 78 -3.49 -11.70 -2.64
C ALA A 78 -4.20 -12.29 -1.41
N ALA A 79 -3.87 -11.81 -0.22
CA ALA A 79 -4.51 -12.28 1.01
C ALA A 79 -6.00 -11.94 1.01
N ALA A 80 -6.36 -10.75 0.53
CA ALA A 80 -7.76 -10.33 0.48
C ALA A 80 -8.57 -11.15 -0.51
N ARG A 81 -7.93 -11.69 -1.53
CA ARG A 81 -8.61 -12.50 -2.57
C ARG A 81 -8.65 -13.98 -2.24
N ARG A 82 -7.95 -14.39 -1.18
CA ARG A 82 -7.87 -15.80 -0.85
C ARG A 82 -9.24 -16.32 -0.41
N PRO A 83 -9.64 -17.52 -0.86
CA PRO A 83 -10.91 -18.11 -0.37
C PRO A 83 -10.83 -18.34 1.13
N ARG A 84 -11.95 -18.18 1.76
CA ARG A 84 -12.00 -18.40 3.19
C ARG A 84 -11.99 -19.85 3.51
N ARG A 85 -11.62 -20.52 3.85
CA ARG A 85 -11.65 -21.83 4.05
C ARG A 85 -10.60 -22.59 3.77
N GLY A 86 -10.39 -22.97 3.90
CA GLY A 86 -9.55 -23.16 3.83
C GLY A 86 -8.87 -23.66 3.25
N SER A 87 -9.09 -23.89 3.02
CA SER A 87 -8.57 -24.07 2.64
C SER A 87 -7.76 -24.54 2.34
N GLY A 88 -7.85 -24.89 2.20
CA GLY A 88 -7.32 -25.25 1.96
C GLY A 88 -6.61 -25.86 1.61
N ASP A 89 -6.92 -25.99 1.47
CA ASP A 89 -6.44 -26.41 1.25
C ASP A 89 -5.77 -26.78 0.73
N ALA A 90 -5.91 -26.94 0.54
CA ALA A 90 -5.58 -27.10 0.10
C ALA A 90 -4.70 -27.49 -0.21
N ARG A 91 -4.66 -27.64 -0.18
CA ARG A 91 -4.15 -27.73 -0.32
C ARG A 91 -3.40 -28.13 -0.41
N ARG A 92 -3.50 -28.42 -0.52
CA ARG A 92 -3.21 -28.44 -0.53
C ARG A 92 -2.49 -28.70 -0.80
N ARG A 93 -2.56 -28.91 -1.11
CA ARG A 93 -2.23 -28.89 -1.46
C ARG A 93 -1.34 -29.05 -1.80
N ARG A 94 -1.32 -29.34 -1.97
CA ARG A 94 -0.74 -29.14 -2.32
C ARG A 94 -0.17 -29.40 -2.50
N ALA A 95 -0.24 -30.00 -2.47
CA ALA A 95 -0.06 -29.68 -2.63
C ALA A 95 0.28 -29.57 -2.76
#